data_211063501ee82b40a6080318d2fada86
#
_entry.id   211063501ee82b40a6080318d2fada86
#
_cell.length_a   1.000
_cell.length_b   1.000
_cell.length_c   1.000
_cell.angle_alpha   90.00
_cell.angle_beta   90.00
_cell.angle_gamma   90.00
#
_symmetry.space_group_name_H-M   'P 1'
#
loop_
_entity.id
_entity.type
_entity.pdbx_description
1 polymer ?
#
loop_
_entity_poly.entity_id
_entity_poly.type
_entity_poly.pdbx_seq_one_letter_code
_entity_poly.pdbx_strand_id
1 'polypeptide(L)'
;MIALHARRSAASIAAFAERHPDRPLIVVLTGTDLYRDIAVDEDAKRSLALASHLVVLQGEGAKALPPEYAAKVITIYQSARLLRPGRRSRRHFDLALVGHMRPEKDPLTALRALRGLPVDLPVRLFHVGGDLDPQLAAEVRAQGAGDARYRPLGALAQAATRQLIKRCHLLLLPSLMEGGANVLIEAVTSGVPVLGSDIPGNRGMLGADYRGWFPAGDAVRLAELILKAARDPQYYANLSRRCAERVSLFIPAHECAAVCSLLQMTRQS
;
A
#
# COMPACT_ATOMS: atom_id res chain seq x y z
N MET A 1 5.21 -22.68 -11.84
CA MET A 1 4.57 -21.41 -12.30
C MET A 1 4.47 -20.42 -11.14
N ILE A 2 4.58 -19.12 -11.41
CA ILE A 2 4.23 -18.06 -10.43
C ILE A 2 3.04 -17.30 -11.03
N ALA A 3 1.91 -17.28 -10.30
CA ALA A 3 0.69 -16.59 -10.68
C ALA A 3 0.41 -15.43 -9.72
N LEU A 4 0.00 -14.28 -10.26
CA LEU A 4 -0.39 -13.11 -9.47
C LEU A 4 -1.90 -13.00 -9.40
N HIS A 5 -2.47 -12.87 -8.19
CA HIS A 5 -3.89 -12.74 -7.92
C HIS A 5 -4.70 -14.01 -8.15
N ALA A 6 -5.17 -14.64 -7.08
CA ALA A 6 -5.84 -15.95 -7.09
C ALA A 6 -7.03 -16.03 -8.06
N ARG A 7 -7.91 -15.01 -8.08
CA ARG A 7 -9.08 -14.98 -8.97
C ARG A 7 -8.74 -14.66 -10.42
N ARG A 8 -7.94 -13.61 -10.66
CA ARG A 8 -7.64 -13.15 -12.03
C ARG A 8 -6.81 -14.14 -12.83
N SER A 9 -5.99 -14.93 -12.15
CA SER A 9 -5.15 -15.96 -12.77
C SER A 9 -5.75 -17.36 -12.68
N ALA A 10 -6.98 -17.52 -12.20
CA ALA A 10 -7.59 -18.83 -11.90
C ALA A 10 -7.57 -19.80 -13.08
N ALA A 11 -7.93 -19.34 -14.29
CA ALA A 11 -7.90 -20.17 -15.49
C ALA A 11 -6.48 -20.68 -15.82
N SER A 12 -5.47 -19.80 -15.72
CA SER A 12 -4.06 -20.17 -15.94
C SER A 12 -3.53 -21.11 -14.86
N ILE A 13 -3.95 -20.88 -13.60
CA ILE A 13 -3.61 -21.73 -12.45
C ILE A 13 -4.16 -23.14 -12.67
N ALA A 14 -5.45 -23.27 -13.01
CA ALA A 14 -6.10 -24.56 -13.25
C ALA A 14 -5.45 -25.31 -14.42
N ALA A 15 -5.24 -24.64 -15.54
CA ALA A 15 -4.62 -25.25 -16.73
C ALA A 15 -3.16 -25.69 -16.47
N PHE A 16 -2.41 -24.95 -15.65
CA PHE A 16 -1.06 -25.34 -15.28
C PHE A 16 -1.05 -26.55 -14.34
N ALA A 17 -1.90 -26.55 -13.32
CA ALA A 17 -2.01 -27.67 -12.37
C ALA A 17 -2.40 -28.97 -13.05
N GLU A 18 -3.33 -28.93 -14.03
CA GLU A 18 -3.74 -30.07 -14.80
C GLU A 18 -2.61 -30.64 -15.69
N ARG A 19 -1.87 -29.77 -16.39
CA ARG A 19 -0.80 -30.19 -17.31
C ARG A 19 0.50 -30.58 -16.62
N HIS A 20 0.72 -30.06 -15.42
CA HIS A 20 1.97 -30.18 -14.68
C HIS A 20 1.73 -30.47 -13.21
N PRO A 21 1.08 -31.58 -12.84
CA PRO A 21 0.68 -31.89 -11.46
C PRO A 21 1.89 -31.96 -10.49
N ASP A 22 3.06 -32.37 -10.98
CA ASP A 22 4.28 -32.51 -10.18
C ASP A 22 5.17 -31.24 -10.19
N ARG A 23 4.70 -30.13 -10.77
CA ARG A 23 5.48 -28.89 -10.83
C ARG A 23 4.98 -27.87 -9.80
N PRO A 24 5.89 -27.16 -9.14
CA PRO A 24 5.50 -26.18 -8.14
C PRO A 24 4.67 -25.04 -8.76
N LEU A 25 3.58 -24.73 -8.08
CA LEU A 25 2.65 -23.66 -8.41
C LEU A 25 2.58 -22.68 -7.24
N ILE A 26 3.10 -21.48 -7.46
CA ILE A 26 3.14 -20.40 -6.48
C ILE A 26 2.05 -19.39 -6.84
N VAL A 27 1.18 -19.05 -5.88
CA VAL A 27 0.17 -17.99 -6.05
C VAL A 27 0.49 -16.83 -5.12
N VAL A 28 0.68 -15.65 -5.71
CA VAL A 28 0.93 -14.40 -4.98
C VAL A 28 -0.39 -13.66 -4.79
N LEU A 29 -0.76 -13.42 -3.53
CA LEU A 29 -1.99 -12.74 -3.13
C LEU A 29 -1.74 -11.24 -3.03
N THR A 30 -2.50 -10.45 -3.82
CA THR A 30 -2.15 -9.05 -4.09
C THR A 30 -3.02 -8.01 -3.36
N GLY A 31 -4.07 -8.44 -2.68
CA GLY A 31 -4.93 -7.59 -1.87
C GLY A 31 -6.41 -7.84 -2.06
N THR A 32 -7.02 -7.51 -3.19
CA THR A 32 -8.47 -7.75 -3.40
C THR A 32 -8.81 -9.23 -3.41
N ASP A 33 -7.93 -10.08 -3.91
CA ASP A 33 -8.06 -11.53 -3.79
C ASP A 33 -7.97 -11.99 -2.33
N LEU A 34 -6.97 -11.52 -1.59
CA LEU A 34 -6.74 -11.91 -0.19
C LEU A 34 -7.87 -11.47 0.76
N TYR A 35 -8.35 -10.24 0.63
CA TYR A 35 -9.29 -9.65 1.59
C TYR A 35 -10.76 -9.64 1.15
N ARG A 36 -11.04 -10.07 -0.08
CA ARG A 36 -12.40 -10.09 -0.62
C ARG A 36 -12.70 -11.38 -1.38
N ASP A 37 -11.92 -11.66 -2.45
CA ASP A 37 -12.34 -12.68 -3.43
C ASP A 37 -12.28 -14.10 -2.84
N ILE A 38 -11.26 -14.46 -2.05
CA ILE A 38 -11.15 -15.80 -1.45
C ILE A 38 -12.32 -16.15 -0.49
N ALA A 39 -13.06 -15.15 0.00
CA ALA A 39 -14.21 -15.39 0.85
C ALA A 39 -15.46 -15.83 0.07
N VAL A 40 -15.61 -15.34 -1.18
CA VAL A 40 -16.87 -15.42 -1.94
C VAL A 40 -16.75 -16.05 -3.32
N ASP A 41 -15.55 -16.19 -3.87
CA ASP A 41 -15.31 -16.61 -5.26
C ASP A 41 -14.67 -18.00 -5.28
N GLU A 42 -15.36 -18.96 -5.92
CA GLU A 42 -14.93 -20.36 -5.96
C GLU A 42 -13.65 -20.57 -6.78
N ASP A 43 -13.42 -19.77 -7.83
CA ASP A 43 -12.18 -19.86 -8.62
C ASP A 43 -10.98 -19.37 -7.80
N ALA A 44 -11.17 -18.33 -6.97
CA ALA A 44 -10.15 -17.88 -6.05
C ALA A 44 -9.83 -18.95 -5.00
N LYS A 45 -10.84 -19.59 -4.40
CA LYS A 45 -10.67 -20.70 -3.44
C LYS A 45 -9.96 -21.88 -4.07
N ARG A 46 -10.38 -22.28 -5.28
CA ARG A 46 -9.72 -23.37 -6.04
C ARG A 46 -8.24 -23.05 -6.30
N SER A 47 -7.92 -21.80 -6.62
CA SER A 47 -6.54 -21.38 -6.83
C SER A 47 -5.67 -21.55 -5.58
N LEU A 48 -6.22 -21.27 -4.38
CA LEU A 48 -5.52 -21.54 -3.11
C LEU A 48 -5.27 -23.05 -2.91
N ALA A 49 -6.27 -23.88 -3.20
CA ALA A 49 -6.17 -25.34 -3.04
C ALA A 49 -5.09 -25.92 -3.96
N LEU A 50 -5.04 -25.50 -5.23
CA LEU A 50 -4.10 -25.95 -6.24
C LEU A 50 -2.66 -25.49 -6.01
N ALA A 51 -2.45 -24.37 -5.32
CA ALA A 51 -1.13 -23.81 -5.07
C ALA A 51 -0.31 -24.71 -4.16
N SER A 52 0.96 -24.96 -4.51
CA SER A 52 1.95 -25.57 -3.61
C SER A 52 2.44 -24.58 -2.56
N HIS A 53 2.53 -23.29 -2.92
CA HIS A 53 2.92 -22.19 -2.02
C HIS A 53 2.06 -20.96 -2.27
N LEU A 54 1.73 -20.26 -1.17
CA LEU A 54 0.98 -19.00 -1.18
C LEU A 54 1.89 -17.89 -0.68
N VAL A 55 2.03 -16.83 -1.45
CA VAL A 55 2.82 -15.67 -1.06
C VAL A 55 1.89 -14.54 -0.66
N VAL A 56 2.08 -14.00 0.54
CA VAL A 56 1.46 -12.77 1.01
C VAL A 56 2.50 -11.65 1.06
N LEU A 57 2.07 -10.40 0.82
CA LEU A 57 2.99 -9.27 0.62
C LEU A 57 3.32 -8.51 1.91
N GLN A 58 2.81 -8.97 3.06
CA GLN A 58 3.07 -8.39 4.37
C GLN A 58 2.67 -9.34 5.51
N GLY A 59 3.15 -9.06 6.73
CA GLY A 59 3.09 -10.00 7.85
C GLY A 59 1.70 -10.35 8.39
N GLU A 60 0.69 -9.47 8.22
CA GLU A 60 -0.69 -9.75 8.65
C GLU A 60 -1.48 -10.56 7.60
N GLY A 61 -0.96 -10.70 6.37
CA GLY A 61 -1.66 -11.35 5.27
C GLY A 61 -1.97 -12.82 5.52
N ALA A 62 -1.09 -13.53 6.22
CA ALA A 62 -1.30 -14.93 6.57
C ALA A 62 -2.56 -15.15 7.43
N LYS A 63 -2.91 -14.19 8.29
CA LYS A 63 -4.09 -14.25 9.19
C LYS A 63 -5.42 -14.15 8.43
N ALA A 64 -5.41 -13.67 7.20
CA ALA A 64 -6.60 -13.58 6.36
C ALA A 64 -6.92 -14.88 5.62
N LEU A 65 -6.00 -15.85 5.64
CA LEU A 65 -6.17 -17.13 4.98
C LEU A 65 -6.78 -18.18 5.93
N PRO A 66 -7.56 -19.14 5.39
CA PRO A 66 -8.01 -20.29 6.16
C PRO A 66 -6.83 -21.05 6.78
N PRO A 67 -6.98 -21.54 8.04
CA PRO A 67 -5.87 -22.19 8.77
C PRO A 67 -5.24 -23.39 8.07
N GLU A 68 -6.00 -24.12 7.25
CA GLU A 68 -5.51 -25.28 6.48
C GLU A 68 -4.41 -24.91 5.48
N TYR A 69 -4.30 -23.64 5.10
CA TYR A 69 -3.25 -23.17 4.19
C TYR A 69 -2.00 -22.66 4.91
N ALA A 70 -2.00 -22.58 6.24
CA ALA A 70 -0.90 -21.96 7.01
C ALA A 70 0.49 -22.54 6.67
N ALA A 71 0.57 -23.85 6.46
CA ALA A 71 1.85 -24.53 6.18
C ALA A 71 2.49 -24.15 4.83
N LYS A 72 1.72 -23.60 3.89
CA LYS A 72 2.23 -23.17 2.58
C LYS A 72 2.29 -21.67 2.36
N VAL A 73 2.05 -20.87 3.42
CA VAL A 73 2.08 -19.42 3.35
C VAL A 73 3.49 -18.88 3.63
N ILE A 74 3.96 -18.03 2.75
CA ILE A 74 5.26 -17.36 2.86
C ILE A 74 5.04 -15.85 2.72
N THR A 75 5.65 -15.07 3.61
CA THR A 75 5.62 -13.60 3.50
C THR A 75 6.81 -13.11 2.69
N ILE A 76 6.56 -12.41 1.60
CA ILE A 76 7.58 -11.73 0.81
C ILE A 76 7.18 -10.27 0.62
N TYR A 77 7.92 -9.37 1.26
CA TYR A 77 7.74 -7.94 1.06
C TYR A 77 8.25 -7.53 -0.32
N GLN A 78 7.45 -6.75 -1.04
CA GLN A 78 7.91 -6.09 -2.27
C GLN A 78 8.93 -5.01 -1.94
N SER A 79 9.68 -4.56 -2.94
CA SER A 79 10.77 -3.61 -2.72
C SER A 79 10.73 -2.40 -3.65
N ALA A 80 11.47 -1.37 -3.24
CA ALA A 80 11.81 -0.24 -4.08
C ALA A 80 13.26 0.20 -3.81
N ARG A 81 13.93 0.72 -4.84
CA ARG A 81 15.28 1.26 -4.68
C ARG A 81 15.29 2.41 -3.68
N LEU A 82 16.30 2.48 -2.84
CA LEU A 82 16.49 3.61 -1.92
C LEU A 82 16.69 4.91 -2.71
N LEU A 83 16.00 5.95 -2.29
CA LEU A 83 16.25 7.31 -2.77
C LEU A 83 16.71 8.18 -1.60
N ARG A 84 17.69 9.04 -1.87
CA ARG A 84 18.03 10.08 -0.91
C ARG A 84 16.84 11.00 -0.71
N PRO A 85 16.48 11.35 0.54
CA PRO A 85 15.40 12.31 0.80
C PRO A 85 15.58 13.59 0.00
N GLY A 86 14.49 14.10 -0.56
CA GLY A 86 14.51 15.35 -1.32
C GLY A 86 14.52 16.56 -0.42
N ARG A 87 14.86 17.73 -0.98
CA ARG A 87 14.71 19.00 -0.27
C ARG A 87 13.22 19.32 -0.12
N ARG A 88 12.72 19.32 1.12
CA ARG A 88 11.34 19.66 1.46
C ARG A 88 11.11 21.15 1.48
N SER A 89 9.88 21.57 1.22
CA SER A 89 9.48 22.99 1.35
C SER A 89 9.65 23.46 2.79
N ARG A 90 10.13 24.69 2.97
CA ARG A 90 10.16 25.36 4.27
C ARG A 90 8.93 26.26 4.50
N ARG A 91 8.17 26.53 3.42
CA ARG A 91 6.98 27.42 3.47
C ARG A 91 5.67 26.64 3.59
N HIS A 92 5.65 25.38 3.14
CA HIS A 92 4.45 24.57 3.13
C HIS A 92 4.77 23.19 3.68
N PHE A 93 3.80 22.60 4.35
CA PHE A 93 3.83 21.22 4.75
C PHE A 93 3.18 20.38 3.64
N ASP A 94 4.00 19.77 2.80
CA ASP A 94 3.57 19.08 1.59
C ASP A 94 3.18 17.63 1.89
N LEU A 95 1.99 17.24 1.44
CA LEU A 95 1.40 15.92 1.57
C LEU A 95 1.33 15.28 0.19
N ALA A 96 1.65 14.00 0.08
CA ALA A 96 1.42 13.19 -1.12
C ALA A 96 0.23 12.25 -0.90
N LEU A 97 -0.69 12.20 -1.85
CA LEU A 97 -1.73 11.18 -1.99
C LEU A 97 -1.50 10.52 -3.34
N VAL A 98 -1.22 9.21 -3.35
CA VAL A 98 -0.86 8.49 -4.57
C VAL A 98 -1.71 7.25 -4.70
N GLY A 99 -2.51 7.21 -5.74
CA GLY A 99 -3.40 6.10 -6.07
C GLY A 99 -4.36 6.49 -7.17
N HIS A 100 -4.64 5.56 -8.09
CA HIS A 100 -5.71 5.76 -9.05
C HIS A 100 -7.06 5.92 -8.34
N MET A 101 -7.99 6.67 -8.94
CA MET A 101 -9.35 6.86 -8.45
C MET A 101 -10.09 5.53 -8.49
N ARG A 102 -10.07 4.81 -7.38
CA ARG A 102 -10.78 3.56 -7.13
C ARG A 102 -11.29 3.54 -5.69
N PRO A 103 -12.47 2.92 -5.43
CA PRO A 103 -13.07 2.90 -4.09
C PRO A 103 -12.11 2.39 -3.01
N GLU A 104 -11.29 1.38 -3.30
CA GLU A 104 -10.35 0.80 -2.35
C GLU A 104 -9.25 1.77 -1.91
N LYS A 105 -9.00 2.85 -2.66
CA LYS A 105 -7.98 3.88 -2.34
C LYS A 105 -8.52 5.04 -1.51
N ASP A 106 -9.83 5.21 -1.44
CA ASP A 106 -10.56 6.23 -0.66
C ASP A 106 -9.93 7.64 -0.67
N PRO A 107 -9.73 8.24 -1.84
CA PRO A 107 -9.15 9.60 -1.93
C PRO A 107 -10.01 10.66 -1.25
N LEU A 108 -11.31 10.41 -1.08
CA LEU A 108 -12.26 11.35 -0.48
C LEU A 108 -11.97 11.59 1.00
N THR A 109 -11.53 10.58 1.74
CA THR A 109 -11.11 10.74 3.14
C THR A 109 -9.96 11.73 3.27
N ALA A 110 -8.96 11.70 2.37
CA ALA A 110 -7.87 12.67 2.38
C ALA A 110 -8.35 14.10 2.06
N LEU A 111 -9.29 14.26 1.13
CA LEU A 111 -9.87 15.59 0.80
C LEU A 111 -10.71 16.15 1.95
N ARG A 112 -11.54 15.31 2.58
CA ARG A 112 -12.32 15.71 3.77
C ARG A 112 -11.40 16.11 4.92
N ALA A 113 -10.31 15.36 5.14
CA ALA A 113 -9.30 15.70 6.13
C ALA A 113 -8.63 17.05 5.81
N LEU A 114 -8.27 17.30 4.56
CA LEU A 114 -7.70 18.58 4.13
C LEU A 114 -8.62 19.76 4.46
N ARG A 115 -9.93 19.63 4.22
CA ARG A 115 -10.94 20.64 4.56
C ARG A 115 -11.09 20.86 6.05
N GLY A 116 -10.91 19.82 6.86
CA GLY A 116 -10.94 19.88 8.32
C GLY A 116 -9.72 20.58 8.96
N LEU A 117 -8.67 20.85 8.19
CA LEU A 117 -7.50 21.55 8.68
C LEU A 117 -7.74 23.06 8.77
N PRO A 118 -7.11 23.76 9.74
CA PRO A 118 -7.14 25.23 9.81
C PRO A 118 -6.74 25.86 8.47
N VAL A 119 -7.45 26.91 8.08
CA VAL A 119 -7.26 27.57 6.77
C VAL A 119 -5.88 28.22 6.66
N ASP A 120 -5.35 28.71 7.79
CA ASP A 120 -4.04 29.34 7.91
C ASP A 120 -2.88 28.34 7.95
N LEU A 121 -3.16 27.04 8.10
CA LEU A 121 -2.11 26.01 8.05
C LEU A 121 -1.54 25.92 6.61
N PRO A 122 -0.24 26.19 6.41
CA PRO A 122 0.37 26.23 5.09
C PRO A 122 0.62 24.80 4.55
N VAL A 123 -0.45 24.05 4.30
CA VAL A 123 -0.41 22.68 3.78
C VAL A 123 -0.71 22.67 2.29
N ARG A 124 -0.12 21.71 1.55
CA ARG A 124 -0.51 21.37 0.16
C ARG A 124 -0.66 19.87 0.03
N LEU A 125 -1.72 19.41 -0.63
CA LEU A 125 -1.98 18.02 -0.92
C LEU A 125 -1.80 17.77 -2.42
N PHE A 126 -0.73 17.09 -2.78
CA PHE A 126 -0.46 16.63 -4.15
C PHE A 126 -1.12 15.28 -4.37
N HIS A 127 -2.07 15.20 -5.30
CA HIS A 127 -2.78 13.97 -5.63
C HIS A 127 -2.32 13.45 -7.00
N VAL A 128 -1.74 12.25 -7.01
CA VAL A 128 -1.29 11.56 -8.22
C VAL A 128 -2.14 10.31 -8.42
N GLY A 129 -2.81 10.22 -9.54
CA GLY A 129 -3.62 9.06 -9.91
C GLY A 129 -4.45 9.32 -11.16
N GLY A 130 -4.76 8.27 -11.90
CA GLY A 130 -5.64 8.33 -13.06
C GLY A 130 -7.08 8.01 -12.69
N ASP A 131 -8.01 8.41 -13.54
CA ASP A 131 -9.46 8.27 -13.40
C ASP A 131 -9.91 6.86 -13.82
N LEU A 132 -9.70 5.86 -12.97
CA LEU A 132 -10.14 4.49 -13.26
C LEU A 132 -11.63 4.26 -12.95
N ASP A 133 -12.18 5.04 -12.02
CA ASP A 133 -13.60 5.12 -11.73
C ASP A 133 -14.05 6.56 -12.07
N PRO A 134 -14.78 6.76 -13.18
CA PRO A 134 -15.18 8.10 -13.63
C PRO A 134 -16.11 8.83 -12.65
N GLN A 135 -17.00 8.10 -11.96
CA GLN A 135 -17.92 8.67 -10.98
C GLN A 135 -17.16 9.17 -9.76
N LEU A 136 -16.29 8.33 -9.19
CA LEU A 136 -15.42 8.72 -8.07
C LEU A 136 -14.51 9.88 -8.46
N ALA A 137 -13.95 9.86 -9.67
CA ALA A 137 -13.10 10.94 -10.17
C ALA A 137 -13.84 12.27 -10.26
N ALA A 138 -15.10 12.26 -10.72
CA ALA A 138 -15.95 13.44 -10.74
C ALA A 138 -16.21 13.98 -9.32
N GLU A 139 -16.52 13.10 -8.37
CA GLU A 139 -16.73 13.46 -6.97
C GLU A 139 -15.44 14.05 -6.33
N VAL A 140 -14.30 13.43 -6.57
CA VAL A 140 -12.98 13.92 -6.10
C VAL A 140 -12.71 15.33 -6.65
N ARG A 141 -12.98 15.56 -7.95
CA ARG A 141 -12.83 16.89 -8.55
C ARG A 141 -13.77 17.91 -7.92
N ALA A 142 -15.04 17.55 -7.75
CA ALA A 142 -16.03 18.43 -7.12
C ALA A 142 -15.65 18.77 -5.68
N GLN A 143 -15.23 17.80 -4.90
CA GLN A 143 -14.77 18.01 -3.54
C GLN A 143 -13.44 18.77 -3.45
N GLY A 144 -12.54 18.63 -4.41
CA GLY A 144 -11.27 19.37 -4.48
C GLY A 144 -11.42 20.80 -5.01
N ALA A 145 -12.52 21.10 -5.69
CA ALA A 145 -12.75 22.42 -6.27
C ALA A 145 -12.83 23.51 -5.19
N GLY A 146 -12.16 24.62 -5.45
CA GLY A 146 -12.17 25.79 -4.52
C GLY A 146 -11.18 25.70 -3.35
N ASP A 147 -10.57 24.56 -3.06
CA ASP A 147 -9.50 24.50 -2.06
C ASP A 147 -8.12 24.65 -2.72
N ALA A 148 -7.54 25.84 -2.58
CA ALA A 148 -6.23 26.16 -3.16
C ALA A 148 -5.08 25.28 -2.62
N ARG A 149 -5.29 24.53 -1.55
CA ARG A 149 -4.29 23.59 -0.99
C ARG A 149 -4.26 22.26 -1.74
N TYR A 150 -5.34 21.90 -2.44
CA TYR A 150 -5.43 20.68 -3.24
C TYR A 150 -4.79 20.85 -4.61
N ARG A 151 -3.92 19.94 -4.99
CA ARG A 151 -3.12 19.95 -6.23
C ARG A 151 -3.24 18.62 -6.96
N PRO A 152 -4.30 18.41 -7.78
CA PRO A 152 -4.42 17.23 -8.61
C PRO A 152 -3.38 17.28 -9.75
N LEU A 153 -2.63 16.20 -9.92
CA LEU A 153 -1.56 16.08 -10.93
C LEU A 153 -1.88 15.07 -12.03
N GLY A 154 -3.02 14.36 -11.91
CA GLY A 154 -3.33 13.26 -12.82
C GLY A 154 -2.37 12.07 -12.66
N ALA A 155 -2.35 11.18 -13.66
CA ALA A 155 -1.44 10.05 -13.67
C ALA A 155 -0.03 10.50 -14.01
N LEU A 156 0.95 10.08 -13.22
CA LEU A 156 2.37 10.31 -13.46
C LEU A 156 3.10 8.98 -13.65
N ALA A 157 4.20 8.99 -14.40
CA ALA A 157 5.13 7.86 -14.44
C ALA A 157 5.70 7.58 -13.04
N GLN A 158 5.99 6.30 -12.73
CA GLN A 158 6.48 5.88 -11.42
C GLN A 158 7.70 6.70 -10.95
N ALA A 159 8.66 6.93 -11.84
CA ALA A 159 9.85 7.71 -11.50
C ALA A 159 9.50 9.15 -11.07
N ALA A 160 8.59 9.82 -11.77
CA ALA A 160 8.12 11.17 -11.43
C ALA A 160 7.34 11.18 -10.11
N THR A 161 6.47 10.18 -9.90
CA THR A 161 5.73 9.99 -8.64
C THR A 161 6.69 9.85 -7.46
N ARG A 162 7.72 9.03 -7.57
CA ARG A 162 8.74 8.87 -6.51
C ARG A 162 9.56 10.14 -6.28
N GLN A 163 9.86 10.93 -7.35
CA GLN A 163 10.50 12.24 -7.19
C GLN A 163 9.59 13.25 -6.46
N LEU A 164 8.27 13.16 -6.65
CA LEU A 164 7.31 13.96 -5.88
C LEU A 164 7.27 13.50 -4.42
N ILE A 165 7.06 12.20 -4.16
CA ILE A 165 6.96 11.65 -2.80
C ILE A 165 8.15 12.10 -1.96
N LYS A 166 9.39 11.88 -2.41
CA LYS A 166 10.60 12.21 -1.63
C LYS A 166 10.75 13.68 -1.23
N ARG A 167 10.00 14.58 -1.88
CA ARG A 167 9.99 16.03 -1.59
C ARG A 167 8.85 16.43 -0.67
N CYS A 168 7.87 15.56 -0.46
CA CYS A 168 6.78 15.76 0.48
C CYS A 168 7.21 15.46 1.93
N HIS A 169 6.45 15.98 2.87
CA HIS A 169 6.64 15.75 4.31
C HIS A 169 6.00 14.42 4.74
N LEU A 170 4.82 14.10 4.21
CA LEU A 170 4.07 12.89 4.52
C LEU A 170 3.49 12.27 3.27
N LEU A 171 3.37 10.93 3.27
CA LEU A 171 2.44 10.21 2.43
C LEU A 171 1.14 10.00 3.19
N LEU A 172 -0.01 10.28 2.57
CA LEU A 172 -1.33 9.87 3.04
C LEU A 172 -1.75 8.59 2.32
N LEU A 173 -2.15 7.58 3.09
CA LEU A 173 -2.57 6.27 2.58
C LEU A 173 -3.94 5.91 3.19
N PRO A 174 -5.05 6.52 2.72
CA PRO A 174 -6.39 6.35 3.30
C PRO A 174 -7.09 5.07 2.81
N SER A 175 -6.40 4.17 2.15
CA SER A 175 -6.96 2.99 1.52
C SER A 175 -7.81 2.14 2.47
N LEU A 176 -8.93 1.61 1.94
CA LEU A 176 -9.80 0.67 2.65
C LEU A 176 -9.29 -0.77 2.57
N MET A 177 -8.44 -1.06 1.58
CA MET A 177 -7.88 -2.40 1.35
C MET A 177 -6.52 -2.32 0.67
N GLU A 178 -5.53 -3.04 1.20
CA GLU A 178 -4.19 -3.18 0.64
C GLU A 178 -3.64 -4.58 0.91
N GLY A 179 -3.03 -5.20 -0.10
CA GLY A 179 -2.27 -6.45 0.08
C GLY A 179 -0.83 -6.19 0.51
N GLY A 180 -0.18 -5.29 -0.21
CA GLY A 180 1.14 -4.73 0.08
C GLY A 180 1.25 -3.41 -0.68
N ALA A 181 1.11 -2.29 0.03
CA ALA A 181 1.01 -0.97 -0.57
C ALA A 181 2.35 -0.50 -1.15
N ASN A 182 2.57 -0.66 -2.45
CA ASN A 182 3.81 -0.21 -3.12
C ASN A 182 4.15 1.25 -2.83
N VAL A 183 3.15 2.12 -2.79
CA VAL A 183 3.38 3.54 -2.50
C VAL A 183 3.90 3.78 -1.07
N LEU A 184 3.51 2.93 -0.10
CA LEU A 184 4.08 2.96 1.25
C LEU A 184 5.57 2.58 1.21
N ILE A 185 5.92 1.52 0.48
CA ILE A 185 7.31 1.10 0.27
C ILE A 185 8.11 2.24 -0.37
N GLU A 186 7.56 2.87 -1.41
CA GLU A 186 8.19 4.00 -2.10
C GLU A 186 8.41 5.22 -1.19
N ALA A 187 7.47 5.51 -0.29
CA ALA A 187 7.62 6.58 0.70
C ALA A 187 8.71 6.25 1.72
N VAL A 188 8.64 5.08 2.34
CA VAL A 188 9.60 4.63 3.35
C VAL A 188 11.01 4.57 2.79
N THR A 189 11.21 3.99 1.61
CA THR A 189 12.52 3.93 0.93
C THR A 189 13.01 5.27 0.39
N SER A 190 12.19 6.32 0.47
CA SER A 190 12.52 7.71 0.13
C SER A 190 12.65 8.60 1.37
N GLY A 191 12.57 8.01 2.60
CA GLY A 191 12.66 8.73 3.87
C GLY A 191 11.45 9.61 4.18
N VAL A 192 10.26 9.24 3.67
CA VAL A 192 9.00 9.97 3.90
C VAL A 192 8.09 9.14 4.82
N PRO A 193 7.71 9.66 6.00
CA PRO A 193 6.79 8.98 6.88
C PRO A 193 5.36 8.95 6.31
N VAL A 194 4.55 8.02 6.81
CA VAL A 194 3.22 7.71 6.31
C VAL A 194 2.17 7.98 7.38
N LEU A 195 1.03 8.56 7.02
CA LEU A 195 -0.21 8.44 7.77
C LEU A 195 -1.13 7.51 7.00
N GLY A 196 -1.50 6.39 7.60
CA GLY A 196 -2.26 5.35 6.92
C GLY A 196 -3.50 4.91 7.69
N SER A 197 -4.49 4.40 6.94
CA SER A 197 -5.64 3.73 7.53
C SER A 197 -5.21 2.49 8.30
N ASP A 198 -5.88 2.26 9.43
CA ASP A 198 -5.63 1.13 10.33
C ASP A 198 -6.28 -0.15 9.79
N ILE A 199 -5.69 -0.71 8.74
CA ILE A 199 -6.11 -1.95 8.10
C ILE A 199 -4.99 -2.99 8.15
N PRO A 200 -5.31 -4.30 8.09
CA PRO A 200 -4.30 -5.36 8.19
C PRO A 200 -3.15 -5.20 7.18
N GLY A 201 -3.46 -4.85 5.92
CA GLY A 201 -2.46 -4.62 4.88
C GLY A 201 -1.42 -3.56 5.23
N ASN A 202 -1.83 -2.47 5.87
CA ASN A 202 -0.94 -1.40 6.30
C ASN A 202 -0.19 -1.76 7.59
N ARG A 203 -0.90 -2.36 8.59
CA ARG A 203 -0.27 -2.82 9.85
C ARG A 203 0.87 -3.80 9.59
N GLY A 204 0.67 -4.75 8.69
CA GLY A 204 1.69 -5.73 8.32
C GLY A 204 2.96 -5.12 7.73
N MET A 205 2.86 -3.89 7.20
CA MET A 205 4.00 -3.16 6.62
C MET A 205 4.80 -2.40 7.69
N LEU A 206 4.17 -1.63 8.57
CA LEU A 206 4.85 -0.74 9.53
C LEU A 206 4.72 -1.20 11.00
N GLY A 207 3.94 -2.23 11.28
CA GLY A 207 3.65 -2.71 12.64
C GLY A 207 2.38 -2.11 13.22
N ALA A 208 1.74 -2.86 14.12
CA ALA A 208 0.49 -2.45 14.77
C ALA A 208 0.67 -1.26 15.72
N ASP A 209 1.86 -1.11 16.31
CA ASP A 209 2.22 -0.05 17.26
C ASP A 209 2.69 1.27 16.59
N TYR A 210 2.60 1.34 15.27
CA TYR A 210 2.94 2.57 14.53
C TYR A 210 1.93 3.68 14.82
N ARG A 211 2.40 4.85 15.21
CA ARG A 211 1.56 5.96 15.68
C ARG A 211 0.92 6.81 14.56
N GLY A 212 1.12 6.45 13.32
CA GLY A 212 0.54 7.13 12.14
C GLY A 212 -0.75 6.47 11.64
N TRP A 213 -1.36 5.56 12.40
CA TRP A 213 -2.61 4.91 12.04
C TRP A 213 -3.83 5.74 12.42
N PHE A 214 -4.84 5.73 11.55
CA PHE A 214 -6.18 6.28 11.80
C PHE A 214 -7.25 5.28 11.34
N PRO A 215 -8.46 5.26 11.92
CA PRO A 215 -9.54 4.38 11.48
C PRO A 215 -9.85 4.63 9.99
N ALA A 216 -10.05 3.56 9.22
CA ALA A 216 -10.39 3.66 7.80
C ALA A 216 -11.66 4.53 7.60
N GLY A 217 -11.61 5.50 6.68
CA GLY A 217 -12.69 6.44 6.42
C GLY A 217 -12.79 7.63 7.40
N ASP A 218 -12.00 7.64 8.49
CA ASP A 218 -12.05 8.70 9.51
C ASP A 218 -11.21 9.91 9.09
N ALA A 219 -11.84 10.84 8.37
CA ALA A 219 -11.22 12.07 7.91
C ALA A 219 -10.87 13.02 9.06
N VAL A 220 -11.64 13.01 10.15
CA VAL A 220 -11.41 13.86 11.33
C VAL A 220 -10.10 13.45 12.00
N ARG A 221 -9.96 12.15 12.26
CA ARG A 221 -8.74 11.62 12.87
C ARG A 221 -7.52 11.83 11.98
N LEU A 222 -7.66 11.66 10.66
CA LEU A 222 -6.58 11.96 9.71
C LEU A 222 -6.17 13.44 9.77
N ALA A 223 -7.13 14.37 9.82
CA ALA A 223 -6.85 15.80 9.96
C ALA A 223 -6.08 16.11 11.25
N GLU A 224 -6.48 15.53 12.40
CA GLU A 224 -5.77 15.67 13.66
C GLU A 224 -4.31 15.20 13.56
N LEU A 225 -4.06 14.04 12.95
CA LEU A 225 -2.71 13.52 12.78
C LEU A 225 -1.86 14.35 11.84
N ILE A 226 -2.45 14.90 10.76
CA ILE A 226 -1.75 15.84 9.86
C ILE A 226 -1.37 17.10 10.63
N LEU A 227 -2.32 17.70 11.37
CA LEU A 227 -2.08 18.88 12.18
C LEU A 227 -0.99 18.65 13.23
N LYS A 228 -1.06 17.50 13.90
CA LYS A 228 -0.05 17.10 14.88
C LYS A 228 1.33 16.96 14.23
N ALA A 229 1.42 16.28 13.08
CA ALA A 229 2.70 16.11 12.38
C ALA A 229 3.28 17.43 11.88
N ALA A 230 2.43 18.40 11.52
CA ALA A 230 2.87 19.72 11.07
C ALA A 230 3.33 20.63 12.21
N ARG A 231 2.81 20.45 13.44
CA ARG A 231 3.06 21.34 14.61
C ARG A 231 3.95 20.73 15.69
N ASP A 232 4.08 19.40 15.72
CA ASP A 232 4.87 18.66 16.72
C ASP A 232 6.08 17.97 16.05
N PRO A 233 7.29 18.58 16.13
CA PRO A 233 8.50 17.99 15.56
C PRO A 233 8.88 16.64 16.17
N GLN A 234 8.53 16.39 17.44
CA GLN A 234 8.85 15.13 18.11
C GLN A 234 7.96 14.00 17.58
N TYR A 235 6.67 14.29 17.39
CA TYR A 235 5.75 13.33 16.75
C TYR A 235 6.20 13.03 15.32
N TYR A 236 6.52 14.04 14.53
CA TYR A 236 7.02 13.87 13.16
C TYR A 236 8.31 13.05 13.12
N ALA A 237 9.27 13.35 14.00
CA ALA A 237 10.51 12.59 14.10
C ALA A 237 10.27 11.13 14.52
N ASN A 238 9.29 10.88 15.41
CA ASN A 238 8.90 9.51 15.78
C ASN A 238 8.36 8.74 14.58
N LEU A 239 7.44 9.32 13.79
CA LEU A 239 6.94 8.69 12.57
C LEU A 239 8.07 8.36 11.59
N SER A 240 8.98 9.31 11.37
CA SER A 240 10.13 9.15 10.48
C SER A 240 11.06 8.03 10.93
N ARG A 241 11.37 7.97 12.22
CA ARG A 241 12.22 6.91 12.81
C ARG A 241 11.58 5.53 12.67
N ARG A 242 10.28 5.40 13.00
CA ARG A 242 9.56 4.12 12.89
C ARG A 242 9.48 3.63 11.44
N CYS A 243 9.30 4.51 10.47
CA CYS A 243 9.41 4.15 9.05
C CYS A 243 10.82 3.72 8.67
N ALA A 244 11.85 4.42 9.15
CA ALA A 244 13.25 4.11 8.86
C ALA A 244 13.66 2.71 9.39
N GLU A 245 13.15 2.28 10.54
CA GLU A 245 13.36 0.96 11.12
C GLU A 245 12.86 -0.19 10.21
N ARG A 246 11.93 0.10 9.30
CA ARG A 246 11.33 -0.89 8.37
C ARG A 246 12.01 -0.91 6.99
N VAL A 247 12.89 0.04 6.69
CA VAL A 247 13.50 0.19 5.36
C VAL A 247 14.17 -1.10 4.87
N SER A 248 14.86 -1.83 5.75
CA SER A 248 15.55 -3.07 5.41
C SER A 248 14.66 -4.15 4.81
N LEU A 249 13.36 -4.17 5.17
CA LEU A 249 12.39 -5.10 4.61
C LEU A 249 12.01 -4.78 3.16
N PHE A 250 12.17 -3.51 2.75
CA PHE A 250 11.67 -2.97 1.49
C PHE A 250 12.77 -2.68 0.47
N ILE A 251 13.96 -3.23 0.64
CA ILE A 251 15.06 -3.07 -0.33
C ILE A 251 15.12 -4.26 -1.29
N PRO A 252 15.58 -4.07 -2.56
CA PRO A 252 15.65 -5.14 -3.55
C PRO A 252 16.43 -6.37 -3.10
N ALA A 253 17.51 -6.19 -2.32
CA ALA A 253 18.31 -7.31 -1.84
C ALA A 253 17.48 -8.24 -0.92
N HIS A 254 16.60 -7.69 -0.09
CA HIS A 254 15.73 -8.48 0.80
C HIS A 254 14.69 -9.27 0.01
N GLU A 255 13.99 -8.62 -0.93
CA GLU A 255 13.01 -9.28 -1.80
C GLU A 255 13.65 -10.38 -2.65
N CYS A 256 14.79 -10.10 -3.29
CA CYS A 256 15.54 -11.10 -4.06
C CYS A 256 15.92 -12.31 -3.20
N ALA A 257 16.46 -12.10 -1.99
CA ALA A 257 16.83 -13.19 -1.10
C ALA A 257 15.61 -14.05 -0.73
N ALA A 258 14.47 -13.42 -0.40
CA ALA A 258 13.23 -14.13 -0.07
C ALA A 258 12.68 -14.95 -1.25
N VAL A 259 12.70 -14.37 -2.46
CA VAL A 259 12.29 -15.08 -3.69
C VAL A 259 13.23 -16.24 -4.00
N CYS A 260 14.56 -16.07 -3.87
CA CYS A 260 15.53 -17.13 -4.07
C CYS A 260 15.30 -18.28 -3.08
N SER A 261 15.05 -17.98 -1.80
CA SER A 261 14.75 -18.99 -0.78
C SER A 261 13.47 -19.77 -1.12
N LEU A 262 12.41 -19.08 -1.55
CA LEU A 262 11.18 -19.74 -2.03
C LEU A 262 11.45 -20.70 -3.18
N LEU A 263 12.22 -20.26 -4.19
CA LEU A 263 12.54 -21.10 -5.35
C LEU A 263 13.43 -22.32 -4.99
N GLN A 264 14.28 -22.20 -3.99
CA GLN A 264 15.07 -23.33 -3.47
C GLN A 264 14.17 -24.37 -2.78
N MET A 265 13.22 -23.93 -1.93
CA MET A 265 12.24 -24.82 -1.29
C MET A 265 11.41 -25.59 -2.32
N THR A 266 10.98 -24.93 -3.39
CA THR A 266 10.18 -25.59 -4.45
C THR A 266 10.95 -26.58 -5.30
N ARG A 267 12.27 -26.65 -5.24
CA ARG A 267 13.10 -27.65 -5.93
C ARG A 267 13.33 -28.93 -5.10
N GLN A 268 13.10 -28.83 -3.79
CA GLN A 268 13.32 -29.94 -2.85
C GLN A 268 12.03 -30.70 -2.53
N SER A 269 10.89 -30.13 -2.87
CA SER A 269 9.56 -30.75 -2.79
C SER A 269 9.19 -31.46 -4.08
#